data_eac1a4ba685f91378a5f4b2efc094fb1
#
_entry.id   eac1a4ba685f91378a5f4b2efc094fb1
#
_cell.length_a   1.000
_cell.length_b   1.000
_cell.length_c   1.000
_cell.angle_alpha   90.00
_cell.angle_beta   90.00
_cell.angle_gamma   90.00
#
_symmetry.space_group_name_H-M   'P 1'
#
loop_
_entity.id
_entity.type
_entity.pdbx_description
1 polymer ?
#
loop_
_entity_poly.entity_id
_entity_poly.type
_entity_poly.pdbx_seq_one_letter_code
_entity_poly.pdbx_strand_id
1 'polypeptide(L)'
;MRRPDVDEVLLGDNLELLSEFADESFQLIYIDPPFNTGKVQARKTLQTVSDDDGDRTGFKGRRYRTRLLDGSSYRDLFDDYLAFLAPRLEQARRLLTREGTLYFHIDYREAHYCKLLLDEIFGRECFLNEIIWAYDYGARSKRRWPAKHDTILVYVKDASGFYFDADEVDREPYMAPGLVTPEKVAKGKLPTDVWWHTIVPTNGREKTGYPTQKPEGIVRRMVQASTRPGEWCLDFFAGSGTLGAVAARLGRRYVLIDSNPAAVEVMQERLARVHDEVAPLA
;
A
#
# COMPACT_ATOMS: atom_id res chain seq x y z
N MET A 1 -14.67 -8.56 -21.84
CA MET A 1 -14.37 -8.34 -20.41
C MET A 1 -14.42 -9.69 -19.71
N ARG A 2 -13.46 -9.99 -18.85
CA ARG A 2 -13.34 -11.24 -18.09
C ARG A 2 -13.52 -10.98 -16.60
N ARG A 3 -13.93 -11.98 -15.82
CA ARG A 3 -13.79 -11.98 -14.36
C ARG A 3 -12.44 -12.63 -13.99
N PRO A 4 -11.78 -12.18 -12.91
CA PRO A 4 -10.58 -12.86 -12.45
C PRO A 4 -10.96 -14.26 -11.94
N ASP A 5 -10.16 -15.28 -12.28
CA ASP A 5 -10.36 -16.68 -11.89
C ASP A 5 -9.10 -17.31 -11.25
N VAL A 6 -7.94 -16.75 -11.50
CA VAL A 6 -6.65 -17.10 -10.90
C VAL A 6 -5.96 -15.87 -10.33
N ASP A 7 -5.09 -16.06 -9.33
CA ASP A 7 -4.25 -14.98 -8.81
C ASP A 7 -3.24 -14.56 -9.89
N GLU A 8 -3.17 -13.26 -10.17
CA GLU A 8 -2.41 -12.75 -11.32
C GLU A 8 -1.47 -11.61 -10.95
N VAL A 9 -0.32 -11.60 -11.59
CA VAL A 9 0.61 -10.46 -11.66
C VAL A 9 0.79 -10.08 -13.11
N LEU A 10 0.34 -8.89 -13.49
CA LEU A 10 0.27 -8.41 -14.86
C LEU A 10 1.26 -7.27 -15.10
N LEU A 11 2.05 -7.36 -16.16
CA LEU A 11 2.94 -6.30 -16.64
C LEU A 11 2.24 -5.51 -17.75
N GLY A 12 2.06 -4.21 -17.57
CA GLY A 12 1.49 -3.35 -18.61
C GLY A 12 0.95 -2.02 -18.09
N ASP A 13 0.43 -1.20 -19.00
CA ASP A 13 -0.33 0.00 -18.60
C ASP A 13 -1.61 -0.41 -17.90
N ASN A 14 -1.80 0.13 -16.71
CA ASN A 14 -2.94 -0.26 -15.89
C ASN A 14 -4.29 0.16 -16.49
N LEU A 15 -4.37 1.30 -17.19
CA LEU A 15 -5.63 1.74 -17.78
C LEU A 15 -6.09 0.79 -18.90
N GLU A 16 -5.15 0.26 -19.70
CA GLU A 16 -5.43 -0.74 -20.72
C GLU A 16 -5.89 -2.05 -20.09
N LEU A 17 -5.13 -2.58 -19.14
CA LEU A 17 -5.42 -3.85 -18.47
C LEU A 17 -6.71 -3.82 -17.64
N LEU A 18 -7.01 -2.71 -16.97
CA LEU A 18 -8.27 -2.55 -16.23
C LEU A 18 -9.50 -2.67 -17.14
N SER A 19 -9.41 -2.25 -18.42
CA SER A 19 -10.51 -2.33 -19.39
C SER A 19 -10.89 -3.77 -19.74
N GLU A 20 -10.00 -4.73 -19.51
CA GLU A 20 -10.26 -6.16 -19.78
C GLU A 20 -11.19 -6.81 -18.76
N PHE A 21 -11.24 -6.28 -17.53
CA PHE A 21 -12.05 -6.84 -16.46
C PHE A 21 -13.50 -6.38 -16.52
N ALA A 22 -14.40 -7.31 -16.18
CA ALA A 22 -15.84 -7.04 -16.09
C ALA A 22 -16.15 -6.12 -14.89
N ASP A 23 -17.26 -5.41 -14.98
CA ASP A 23 -17.80 -4.61 -13.88
C ASP A 23 -17.99 -5.47 -12.63
N GLU A 24 -17.84 -4.84 -11.46
CA GLU A 24 -18.10 -5.48 -10.16
C GLU A 24 -17.31 -6.78 -9.95
N SER A 25 -16.01 -6.75 -10.29
CA SER A 25 -15.12 -7.92 -10.19
C SER A 25 -14.31 -7.97 -8.90
N PHE A 26 -14.16 -6.85 -8.18
CA PHE A 26 -13.25 -6.75 -7.02
C PHE A 26 -13.97 -6.21 -5.80
N GLN A 27 -13.76 -6.88 -4.66
CA GLN A 27 -14.31 -6.47 -3.37
C GLN A 27 -13.49 -5.36 -2.71
N LEU A 28 -12.18 -5.39 -2.90
CA LEU A 28 -11.27 -4.37 -2.39
C LEU A 28 -10.34 -3.89 -3.50
N ILE A 29 -10.19 -2.59 -3.61
CA ILE A 29 -9.14 -1.96 -4.41
C ILE A 29 -8.27 -1.13 -3.46
N TYR A 30 -6.97 -1.43 -3.41
CA TYR A 30 -5.97 -0.61 -2.74
C TYR A 30 -4.99 -0.12 -3.80
N ILE A 31 -4.71 1.18 -3.81
CA ILE A 31 -3.73 1.77 -4.71
C ILE A 31 -2.85 2.79 -4.00
N ASP A 32 -1.59 2.79 -4.40
CA ASP A 32 -0.52 3.68 -3.95
C ASP A 32 0.18 4.28 -5.18
N PRO A 33 -0.49 5.22 -5.90
CA PRO A 33 0.06 5.79 -7.13
C PRO A 33 1.32 6.63 -6.84
N PRO A 34 2.14 6.94 -7.85
CA PRO A 34 3.24 7.89 -7.71
C PRO A 34 2.74 9.21 -7.11
N PHE A 35 3.46 9.77 -6.12
CA PHE A 35 2.95 10.91 -5.31
C PHE A 35 3.17 12.28 -5.93
N ASN A 36 3.51 12.37 -7.20
CA ASN A 36 3.80 13.63 -7.90
C ASN A 36 4.83 14.50 -7.15
N THR A 37 5.88 13.87 -6.66
CA THR A 37 6.89 14.55 -5.82
C THR A 37 7.78 15.52 -6.57
N GLY A 38 7.66 15.57 -7.90
CA GLY A 38 8.53 16.34 -8.79
C GLY A 38 9.95 15.81 -8.89
N LYS A 39 10.18 14.55 -8.49
CA LYS A 39 11.50 13.92 -8.44
C LYS A 39 11.49 12.60 -9.19
N VAL A 40 12.66 12.23 -9.71
CA VAL A 40 12.90 10.85 -10.13
C VAL A 40 13.13 10.03 -8.85
N GLN A 41 12.25 9.09 -8.57
CA GLN A 41 12.44 8.12 -7.48
C GLN A 41 13.46 7.09 -7.94
N ALA A 42 14.63 7.07 -7.30
CA ALA A 42 15.72 6.17 -7.64
C ALA A 42 16.17 5.39 -6.43
N ARG A 43 16.27 4.08 -6.58
CA ARG A 43 17.00 3.23 -5.65
C ARG A 43 18.44 3.08 -6.13
N LYS A 44 19.37 3.35 -5.24
CA LYS A 44 20.78 3.01 -5.41
C LYS A 44 21.10 1.89 -4.43
N THR A 45 21.34 0.68 -4.92
CA THR A 45 21.87 -0.39 -4.09
C THR A 45 23.36 -0.12 -3.87
N LEU A 46 23.71 0.26 -2.64
CA LEU A 46 25.07 0.58 -2.25
C LEU A 46 25.63 -0.60 -1.44
N GLN A 47 26.72 -1.17 -1.90
CA GLN A 47 27.51 -2.09 -1.11
C GLN A 47 28.60 -1.32 -0.38
N THR A 48 28.60 -1.40 0.94
CA THR A 48 29.67 -0.81 1.77
C THR A 48 30.61 -1.92 2.20
N VAL A 49 31.84 -1.86 1.75
CA VAL A 49 32.88 -2.82 2.08
C VAL A 49 33.90 -2.13 2.97
N SER A 50 34.43 -2.83 3.99
CA SER A 50 35.55 -2.32 4.78
C SER A 50 36.77 -2.22 3.87
N ASP A 51 37.40 -1.04 3.82
CA ASP A 51 38.51 -0.73 2.94
C ASP A 51 39.35 0.34 3.64
N ASP A 52 40.61 0.03 3.88
CA ASP A 52 41.54 0.92 4.62
C ASP A 52 41.79 2.26 3.90
N ASP A 53 41.58 2.30 2.57
CA ASP A 53 41.60 3.51 1.73
C ASP A 53 40.20 4.05 1.42
N GLY A 54 39.19 3.63 2.16
CA GLY A 54 37.80 4.02 1.97
C GLY A 54 37.54 5.52 2.17
N ASP A 55 36.56 6.05 1.47
CA ASP A 55 36.15 7.47 1.44
C ASP A 55 35.27 7.88 2.64
N ARG A 56 34.84 6.92 3.46
CA ARG A 56 33.99 7.15 4.64
C ARG A 56 34.60 6.54 5.91
N THR A 57 34.51 7.29 7.00
CA THR A 57 34.84 6.79 8.33
C THR A 57 33.59 6.41 9.09
N GLY A 58 33.49 5.15 9.53
CA GLY A 58 32.38 4.61 10.31
C GLY A 58 32.74 4.46 11.81
N PHE A 59 31.96 3.64 12.51
CA PHE A 59 32.09 3.41 13.93
C PHE A 59 33.47 2.86 14.29
N LYS A 60 34.10 3.38 15.36
CA LYS A 60 35.48 3.06 15.81
C LYS A 60 36.59 3.39 14.80
N GLY A 61 36.41 4.40 13.93
CA GLY A 61 37.47 4.85 13.03
C GLY A 61 37.74 3.94 11.82
N ARG A 62 36.95 2.88 11.61
CA ARG A 62 37.11 2.01 10.44
C ARG A 62 36.73 2.73 9.16
N ARG A 63 37.49 2.57 8.10
CA ARG A 63 37.22 3.15 6.79
C ARG A 63 36.44 2.17 5.92
N TYR A 64 35.58 2.73 5.06
CA TYR A 64 34.68 1.98 4.19
C TYR A 64 34.65 2.63 2.81
N ARG A 65 34.56 1.80 1.78
CA ARG A 65 34.28 2.21 0.41
C ARG A 65 32.87 1.79 0.02
N THR A 66 32.12 2.74 -0.55
CA THR A 66 30.77 2.48 -1.03
C THR A 66 30.79 2.32 -2.54
N ARG A 67 30.33 1.17 -3.05
CA ARG A 67 30.16 0.90 -4.49
C ARG A 67 28.66 0.88 -4.84
N LEU A 68 28.31 1.50 -5.96
CA LEU A 68 26.99 1.38 -6.54
C LEU A 68 26.91 0.03 -7.25
N LEU A 69 25.96 -0.83 -6.87
CA LEU A 69 25.76 -2.14 -7.49
C LEU A 69 24.68 -2.10 -8.56
N ASP A 70 23.57 -1.40 -8.29
CA ASP A 70 22.43 -1.32 -9.21
C ASP A 70 21.55 -0.11 -8.88
N GLY A 71 20.71 0.33 -9.82
CA GLY A 71 19.77 1.44 -9.67
C GLY A 71 18.52 1.27 -10.51
N SER A 72 17.37 1.11 -9.88
CA SER A 72 16.06 1.25 -10.53
C SER A 72 15.49 2.65 -10.27
N SER A 73 14.84 3.24 -11.26
CA SER A 73 14.22 4.56 -11.12
C SER A 73 12.90 4.64 -11.86
N TYR A 74 11.95 5.41 -11.34
CA TYR A 74 10.75 5.81 -12.05
C TYR A 74 10.53 7.33 -11.93
N ARG A 75 9.85 7.91 -12.92
CA ARG A 75 9.50 9.34 -12.89
C ARG A 75 8.27 9.52 -12.02
N ASP A 76 8.35 10.48 -11.10
CA ASP A 76 7.26 10.91 -10.23
C ASP A 76 6.99 12.39 -10.48
N LEU A 77 6.72 12.71 -11.77
CA LEU A 77 6.45 14.04 -12.26
C LEU A 77 5.37 13.95 -13.35
N PHE A 78 4.30 14.68 -13.17
CA PHE A 78 3.16 14.74 -14.07
C PHE A 78 2.85 16.20 -14.41
N ASP A 79 2.56 16.48 -15.68
CA ASP A 79 2.11 17.80 -16.13
C ASP A 79 0.70 18.09 -15.61
N ASP A 80 -0.18 17.06 -15.60
CA ASP A 80 -1.50 17.08 -14.99
C ASP A 80 -1.75 15.75 -14.26
N TYR A 81 -1.52 15.77 -12.96
CA TYR A 81 -1.63 14.58 -12.11
C TYR A 81 -3.07 14.09 -11.96
N LEU A 82 -4.02 15.02 -11.85
CA LEU A 82 -5.43 14.64 -11.71
C LEU A 82 -5.98 14.06 -13.00
N ALA A 83 -5.59 14.61 -14.17
CA ALA A 83 -5.96 14.03 -15.47
C ALA A 83 -5.35 12.62 -15.68
N PHE A 84 -4.17 12.33 -15.13
CA PHE A 84 -3.61 10.98 -15.10
C PHE A 84 -4.42 10.02 -14.23
N LEU A 85 -4.88 10.48 -13.06
CA LEU A 85 -5.61 9.65 -12.10
C LEU A 85 -7.08 9.43 -12.49
N ALA A 86 -7.76 10.45 -13.02
CA ALA A 86 -9.21 10.43 -13.24
C ALA A 86 -9.70 9.17 -13.98
N PRO A 87 -9.19 8.80 -15.18
CA PRO A 87 -9.69 7.62 -15.90
C PRO A 87 -9.40 6.32 -15.15
N ARG A 88 -8.36 6.26 -14.34
CA ARG A 88 -8.01 5.08 -13.51
C ARG A 88 -8.93 4.93 -12.32
N LEU A 89 -9.33 6.05 -11.70
CA LEU A 89 -10.29 6.06 -10.60
C LEU A 89 -11.72 5.77 -11.08
N GLU A 90 -12.09 6.20 -12.28
CA GLU A 90 -13.34 5.80 -12.93
C GLU A 90 -13.39 4.29 -13.15
N GLN A 91 -12.27 3.68 -13.61
CA GLN A 91 -12.17 2.23 -13.70
C GLN A 91 -12.24 1.57 -12.33
N ALA A 92 -11.59 2.10 -11.31
CA ALA A 92 -11.68 1.58 -9.95
C ALA A 92 -13.14 1.55 -9.47
N ARG A 93 -13.88 2.65 -9.66
CA ARG A 93 -15.32 2.69 -9.32
C ARG A 93 -16.15 1.66 -10.10
N ARG A 94 -15.88 1.49 -11.40
CA ARG A 94 -16.58 0.50 -12.25
C ARG A 94 -16.33 -0.92 -11.75
N LEU A 95 -15.07 -1.23 -11.43
CA LEU A 95 -14.61 -2.57 -11.08
C LEU A 95 -14.95 -3.01 -9.67
N LEU A 96 -15.20 -2.10 -8.73
CA LEU A 96 -15.66 -2.43 -7.39
C LEU A 96 -17.03 -3.10 -7.43
N THR A 97 -17.19 -4.19 -6.64
CA THR A 97 -18.50 -4.77 -6.35
C THR A 97 -19.38 -3.75 -5.63
N ARG A 98 -20.69 -4.00 -5.54
CA ARG A 98 -21.61 -3.11 -4.82
C ARG A 98 -21.20 -2.90 -3.36
N GLU A 99 -20.72 -3.96 -2.69
CA GLU A 99 -20.24 -3.91 -1.30
C GLU A 99 -18.78 -3.45 -1.17
N GLY A 100 -18.11 -3.15 -2.28
CA GLY A 100 -16.66 -2.96 -2.37
C GLY A 100 -16.15 -1.63 -1.86
N THR A 101 -14.87 -1.63 -1.47
CA THR A 101 -14.15 -0.49 -0.88
C THR A 101 -12.88 -0.18 -1.65
N LEU A 102 -12.66 1.12 -1.91
CA LEU A 102 -11.41 1.69 -2.39
C LEU A 102 -10.62 2.29 -1.22
N TYR A 103 -9.35 1.93 -1.11
CA TYR A 103 -8.34 2.58 -0.29
C TYR A 103 -7.33 3.28 -1.19
N PHE A 104 -7.40 4.60 -1.25
CA PHE A 104 -6.54 5.45 -2.06
C PHE A 104 -5.46 6.07 -1.19
N HIS A 105 -4.23 5.57 -1.32
CA HIS A 105 -3.07 6.01 -0.54
C HIS A 105 -2.34 7.14 -1.26
N ILE A 106 -2.10 8.24 -0.58
CA ILE A 106 -1.47 9.44 -1.14
C ILE A 106 -0.77 10.25 -0.05
N ASP A 107 0.19 11.05 -0.39
CA ASP A 107 0.80 11.97 0.56
C ASP A 107 0.00 13.28 0.71
N TYR A 108 0.35 14.05 1.75
CA TYR A 108 -0.35 15.27 2.14
C TYR A 108 -0.38 16.36 1.05
N ARG A 109 0.50 16.31 0.04
CA ARG A 109 0.59 17.36 -0.99
C ARG A 109 -0.55 17.28 -1.99
N GLU A 110 -0.93 16.06 -2.33
CA GLU A 110 -1.96 15.79 -3.34
C GLU A 110 -3.30 15.33 -2.73
N ALA A 111 -3.30 14.94 -1.43
CA ALA A 111 -4.46 14.36 -0.77
C ALA A 111 -5.76 15.17 -0.96
N HIS A 112 -5.69 16.50 -0.79
CA HIS A 112 -6.87 17.35 -0.86
C HIS A 112 -7.42 17.50 -2.28
N TYR A 113 -6.55 17.56 -3.29
CA TYR A 113 -6.95 17.60 -4.70
C TYR A 113 -7.54 16.25 -5.14
N CYS A 114 -6.90 15.16 -4.75
CA CYS A 114 -7.41 13.80 -5.01
C CYS A 114 -8.74 13.55 -4.29
N LYS A 115 -8.94 14.11 -3.09
CA LYS A 115 -10.22 14.04 -2.37
C LYS A 115 -11.37 14.65 -3.18
N LEU A 116 -11.16 15.81 -3.79
CA LEU A 116 -12.17 16.46 -4.62
C LEU A 116 -12.48 15.64 -5.88
N LEU A 117 -11.46 15.10 -6.54
CA LEU A 117 -11.64 14.23 -7.69
C LEU A 117 -12.40 12.93 -7.32
N LEU A 118 -12.08 12.33 -6.18
CA LEU A 118 -12.79 11.15 -5.70
C LEU A 118 -14.25 11.44 -5.33
N ASP A 119 -14.53 12.63 -4.75
CA ASP A 119 -15.90 13.10 -4.49
C ASP A 119 -16.71 13.23 -5.79
N GLU A 120 -16.09 13.71 -6.87
CA GLU A 120 -16.72 13.82 -8.18
C GLU A 120 -17.04 12.44 -8.78
N ILE A 121 -16.08 11.50 -8.70
CA ILE A 121 -16.20 10.17 -9.31
C ILE A 121 -17.12 9.26 -8.49
N PHE A 122 -16.96 9.18 -7.16
CA PHE A 122 -17.68 8.23 -6.30
C PHE A 122 -18.97 8.80 -5.71
N GLY A 123 -19.05 10.12 -5.55
CA GLY A 123 -20.06 10.80 -4.74
C GLY A 123 -19.53 11.05 -3.33
N ARG A 124 -19.84 12.23 -2.81
CA ARG A 124 -19.38 12.64 -1.48
C ARG A 124 -19.93 11.77 -0.35
N GLU A 125 -21.11 11.23 -0.54
CA GLU A 125 -21.79 10.31 0.38
C GLU A 125 -21.09 8.94 0.50
N CYS A 126 -20.27 8.57 -0.50
CA CYS A 126 -19.48 7.34 -0.52
C CYS A 126 -18.12 7.46 0.20
N PHE A 127 -17.77 8.66 0.69
CA PHE A 127 -16.58 8.87 1.49
C PHE A 127 -16.78 8.36 2.92
N LEU A 128 -15.97 7.40 3.36
CA LEU A 128 -16.06 6.86 4.71
C LEU A 128 -15.08 7.51 5.68
N ASN A 129 -13.79 7.49 5.35
CA ASN A 129 -12.72 7.93 6.24
C ASN A 129 -11.56 8.58 5.48
N GLU A 130 -10.90 9.50 6.15
CA GLU A 130 -9.51 9.85 5.92
C GLU A 130 -8.68 9.15 7.00
N ILE A 131 -7.90 8.13 6.60
CA ILE A 131 -6.99 7.47 7.52
C ILE A 131 -5.63 8.16 7.45
N ILE A 132 -5.11 8.55 8.61
CA ILE A 132 -3.77 9.11 8.76
C ILE A 132 -2.82 8.00 9.19
N TRP A 133 -1.98 7.53 8.26
CA TRP A 133 -0.89 6.64 8.61
C TRP A 133 0.31 7.45 9.08
N ALA A 134 0.52 7.49 10.39
CA ALA A 134 1.61 8.21 11.03
C ALA A 134 2.82 7.28 11.28
N TYR A 135 4.02 7.81 11.00
CA TYR A 135 5.28 7.10 11.16
C TYR A 135 6.39 8.07 11.57
N ASP A 136 7.49 7.57 12.18
CA ASP A 136 8.59 8.41 12.66
C ASP A 136 9.88 8.20 11.86
N TYR A 137 9.79 8.29 10.51
CA TYR A 137 10.96 8.17 9.64
C TYR A 137 11.03 9.33 8.63
N GLY A 138 12.24 9.59 8.13
CA GLY A 138 12.46 10.58 7.06
C GLY A 138 12.37 12.01 7.57
N ALA A 139 11.67 12.84 6.85
CA ALA A 139 11.62 14.30 6.85
C ALA A 139 12.19 15.02 8.09
N ARG A 140 13.19 15.88 7.88
CA ARG A 140 13.76 16.78 8.89
C ARG A 140 13.64 18.21 8.37
N SER A 141 13.10 19.10 9.19
CA SER A 141 13.01 20.53 8.84
C SER A 141 13.23 21.38 10.07
N LYS A 142 13.90 22.51 9.88
CA LYS A 142 14.08 23.57 10.91
C LYS A 142 13.15 24.77 10.68
N ARG A 143 12.39 24.78 9.57
CA ARG A 143 11.55 25.94 9.16
C ARG A 143 10.05 25.64 9.13
N ARG A 144 9.66 24.37 9.27
CA ARG A 144 8.27 23.90 9.33
C ARG A 144 8.19 22.59 10.11
N TRP A 145 7.00 22.19 10.51
CA TRP A 145 6.76 20.87 11.07
C TRP A 145 7.11 19.80 10.03
N PRO A 146 7.96 18.81 10.37
CA PRO A 146 8.26 17.71 9.45
C PRO A 146 7.01 16.87 9.20
N ALA A 147 6.65 16.63 7.95
CA ALA A 147 5.59 15.70 7.61
C ALA A 147 6.01 14.27 7.96
N LYS A 148 5.18 13.59 8.74
CA LYS A 148 5.42 12.23 9.27
C LYS A 148 4.18 11.38 9.10
N HIS A 149 3.45 11.58 8.03
CA HIS A 149 2.27 10.78 7.71
C HIS A 149 2.01 10.77 6.21
N ASP A 150 1.31 9.73 5.80
CA ASP A 150 0.59 9.66 4.53
C ASP A 150 -0.91 9.59 4.84
N THR A 151 -1.72 9.90 3.84
CA THR A 151 -3.18 9.90 3.90
C THR A 151 -3.73 8.72 3.09
N ILE A 152 -4.74 8.03 3.62
CA ILE A 152 -5.47 6.99 2.88
C ILE A 152 -6.94 7.41 2.86
N LEU A 153 -7.43 7.80 1.68
CA LEU A 153 -8.83 8.15 1.48
C LEU A 153 -9.64 6.88 1.22
N VAL A 154 -10.69 6.68 2.01
CA VAL A 154 -11.52 5.47 1.94
C VAL A 154 -12.87 5.80 1.34
N TYR A 155 -13.18 5.17 0.21
CA TYR A 155 -14.44 5.30 -0.48
C TYR A 155 -15.10 3.93 -0.68
N VAL A 156 -16.41 3.91 -0.60
CA VAL A 156 -17.20 2.71 -0.92
C VAL A 156 -17.95 2.88 -2.24
N LYS A 157 -18.33 1.77 -2.87
CA LYS A 157 -19.14 1.79 -4.09
C LYS A 157 -20.55 2.27 -3.83
N ASP A 158 -21.16 1.83 -2.72
CA ASP A 158 -22.53 2.13 -2.29
C ASP A 158 -22.53 2.39 -0.79
N ALA A 159 -22.81 3.63 -0.40
CA ALA A 159 -22.86 4.06 1.00
C ALA A 159 -23.93 3.32 1.83
N SER A 160 -24.95 2.75 1.16
CA SER A 160 -26.05 2.04 1.84
C SER A 160 -25.79 0.55 2.07
N GLY A 161 -24.73 -0.02 1.47
CA GLY A 161 -24.57 -1.47 1.45
C GLY A 161 -23.12 -1.97 1.33
N PHE A 162 -22.12 -1.26 1.87
CA PHE A 162 -20.72 -1.71 1.87
C PHE A 162 -20.46 -2.76 2.96
N TYR A 163 -19.43 -3.60 2.71
CA TYR A 163 -18.95 -4.57 3.69
C TYR A 163 -17.86 -3.98 4.57
N PHE A 164 -18.01 -4.13 5.87
CA PHE A 164 -17.00 -3.79 6.87
C PHE A 164 -17.09 -4.74 8.07
N ASP A 165 -16.04 -5.54 8.31
CA ASP A 165 -15.96 -6.48 9.43
C ASP A 165 -15.00 -5.95 10.51
N ALA A 166 -15.57 -5.35 11.53
CA ALA A 166 -14.82 -4.84 12.65
C ALA A 166 -14.21 -5.93 13.55
N ASP A 167 -14.75 -7.15 13.53
CA ASP A 167 -14.29 -8.24 14.40
C ASP A 167 -13.10 -9.00 13.81
N GLU A 168 -12.94 -9.03 12.48
CA GLU A 168 -11.78 -9.58 11.79
C GLU A 168 -10.50 -8.72 11.92
N VAL A 169 -10.66 -7.42 12.17
CA VAL A 169 -9.52 -6.49 12.27
C VAL A 169 -8.72 -6.71 13.55
N ASP A 170 -7.40 -6.83 13.40
CA ASP A 170 -6.47 -6.93 14.52
C ASP A 170 -6.66 -5.77 15.51
N ARG A 171 -6.82 -6.11 16.78
CA ARG A 171 -7.11 -5.14 17.84
C ARG A 171 -5.86 -4.42 18.32
N GLU A 172 -6.03 -3.19 18.77
CA GLU A 172 -5.00 -2.40 19.44
C GLU A 172 -5.23 -2.30 20.95
N PRO A 173 -4.15 -2.18 21.74
CA PRO A 173 -4.29 -1.86 23.14
C PRO A 173 -4.96 -0.50 23.37
N TYR A 174 -5.69 -0.39 24.47
CA TYR A 174 -6.17 0.92 24.93
C TYR A 174 -5.00 1.78 25.40
N MET A 175 -4.93 3.03 25.01
CA MET A 175 -3.93 3.99 25.48
C MET A 175 -4.10 4.33 26.97
N ALA A 176 -5.34 4.27 27.49
CA ALA A 176 -5.68 4.51 28.88
C ALA A 176 -6.45 3.31 29.45
N PRO A 177 -5.78 2.17 29.71
CA PRO A 177 -6.44 0.93 30.13
C PRO A 177 -7.17 1.06 31.48
N GLY A 178 -6.74 1.98 32.35
CA GLY A 178 -7.42 2.24 33.62
C GLY A 178 -8.80 2.90 33.52
N LEU A 179 -9.19 3.35 32.32
CA LEU A 179 -10.51 3.98 32.08
C LEU A 179 -11.54 3.01 31.49
N VAL A 180 -11.19 1.75 31.29
CA VAL A 180 -12.08 0.72 30.73
C VAL A 180 -12.08 -0.54 31.57
N THR A 181 -13.07 -1.41 31.36
CA THR A 181 -13.16 -2.66 32.13
C THR A 181 -12.05 -3.65 31.75
N PRO A 182 -11.63 -4.57 32.64
CA PRO A 182 -10.61 -5.56 32.37
C PRO A 182 -10.89 -6.40 31.12
N GLU A 183 -12.16 -6.75 30.85
CA GLU A 183 -12.57 -7.52 29.68
C GLU A 183 -12.29 -6.74 28.38
N LYS A 184 -12.57 -5.42 28.38
CA LYS A 184 -12.26 -4.55 27.23
C LYS A 184 -10.76 -4.40 27.05
N VAL A 185 -9.99 -4.27 28.13
CA VAL A 185 -8.52 -4.23 28.06
C VAL A 185 -7.98 -5.51 27.42
N ALA A 186 -8.48 -6.66 27.84
CA ALA A 186 -8.07 -7.96 27.34
C ALA A 186 -8.42 -8.15 25.84
N LYS A 187 -9.61 -7.71 25.41
CA LYS A 187 -10.06 -7.77 24.01
C LYS A 187 -9.31 -6.77 23.11
N GLY A 188 -8.88 -5.63 23.66
CA GLY A 188 -8.38 -4.50 22.87
C GLY A 188 -9.52 -3.73 22.17
N LYS A 189 -9.14 -2.72 21.40
CA LYS A 189 -10.06 -1.87 20.62
C LYS A 189 -9.82 -1.98 19.14
N LEU A 190 -10.85 -1.69 18.34
CA LEU A 190 -10.68 -1.45 16.90
C LEU A 190 -9.73 -0.25 16.71
N PRO A 191 -8.75 -0.31 15.79
CA PRO A 191 -7.96 0.86 15.41
C PRO A 191 -8.87 2.03 15.00
N THR A 192 -8.45 3.25 15.34
CA THR A 192 -9.11 4.46 14.86
C THR A 192 -8.66 4.79 13.42
N ASP A 193 -9.00 5.95 12.93
CA ASP A 193 -8.52 6.49 11.64
C ASP A 193 -7.11 7.11 11.71
N VAL A 194 -6.46 7.09 12.86
CA VAL A 194 -5.04 7.46 13.01
C VAL A 194 -4.24 6.21 13.33
N TRP A 195 -3.49 5.72 12.33
CA TRP A 195 -2.68 4.52 12.44
C TRP A 195 -1.22 4.87 12.71
N TRP A 196 -0.77 4.60 13.91
CA TRP A 196 0.63 4.71 14.27
C TRP A 196 1.35 3.40 13.93
N HIS A 197 2.02 3.37 12.79
CA HIS A 197 2.69 2.16 12.30
C HIS A 197 4.01 2.53 11.61
N THR A 198 5.10 1.82 11.96
CA THR A 198 6.42 2.09 11.36
C THR A 198 6.43 1.75 9.86
N ILE A 199 7.32 2.41 9.12
CA ILE A 199 7.67 1.97 7.76
C ILE A 199 8.35 0.59 7.81
N VAL A 200 8.50 -0.06 6.65
CA VAL A 200 9.21 -1.35 6.55
C VAL A 200 10.64 -1.20 7.05
N PRO A 201 11.03 -1.89 8.13
CA PRO A 201 12.38 -1.81 8.67
C PRO A 201 13.40 -2.34 7.67
N THR A 202 14.63 -1.78 7.70
CA THR A 202 15.71 -2.20 6.78
C THR A 202 16.01 -3.70 6.88
N ASN A 203 15.87 -4.29 8.08
CA ASN A 203 16.10 -5.70 8.37
C ASN A 203 14.79 -6.48 8.58
N GLY A 204 13.63 -5.92 8.18
CA GLY A 204 12.32 -6.57 8.29
C GLY A 204 12.21 -7.80 7.40
N ARG A 205 11.55 -8.87 7.89
CA ARG A 205 11.35 -10.12 7.11
C ARG A 205 10.57 -9.86 5.81
N GLU A 206 9.61 -8.93 5.84
CA GLU A 206 8.80 -8.53 4.67
C GLU A 206 9.58 -7.68 3.65
N LYS A 207 10.83 -7.25 3.97
CA LYS A 207 11.61 -6.35 3.12
C LYS A 207 12.02 -7.04 1.82
N THR A 208 11.48 -6.54 0.70
CA THR A 208 11.85 -6.98 -0.65
C THR A 208 13.02 -6.21 -1.24
N GLY A 209 13.28 -5.02 -0.66
CA GLY A 209 14.24 -4.09 -1.21
C GLY A 209 13.65 -3.15 -2.27
N TYR A 210 12.40 -3.29 -2.67
CA TYR A 210 11.75 -2.33 -3.56
C TYR A 210 11.66 -0.94 -2.90
N PRO A 211 11.93 0.15 -3.63
CA PRO A 211 11.72 1.50 -3.12
C PRO A 211 10.25 1.68 -2.75
N THR A 212 9.96 2.50 -1.75
CA THR A 212 8.58 2.86 -1.38
C THR A 212 7.67 1.71 -0.94
N GLN A 213 8.22 0.50 -0.67
CA GLN A 213 7.44 -0.63 -0.16
C GLN A 213 6.61 -0.22 1.06
N LYS A 214 5.30 -0.46 1.02
CA LYS A 214 4.40 -0.24 2.15
C LYS A 214 4.43 -1.44 3.11
N PRO A 215 4.28 -1.21 4.44
CA PRO A 215 4.26 -2.29 5.42
C PRO A 215 2.99 -3.13 5.30
N GLU A 216 3.14 -4.45 5.45
CA GLU A 216 2.01 -5.39 5.42
C GLU A 216 0.97 -5.09 6.49
N GLY A 217 1.40 -4.58 7.66
CA GLY A 217 0.50 -4.31 8.78
C GLY A 217 -0.60 -3.29 8.49
N ILE A 218 -0.34 -2.26 7.64
CA ILE A 218 -1.40 -1.31 7.27
C ILE A 218 -2.36 -1.92 6.25
N VAL A 219 -1.84 -2.64 5.25
CA VAL A 219 -2.66 -3.28 4.20
C VAL A 219 -3.50 -4.43 4.80
N ARG A 220 -2.95 -5.14 5.79
CA ARG A 220 -3.66 -6.21 6.51
C ARG A 220 -4.97 -5.72 7.14
N ARG A 221 -4.95 -4.56 7.79
CA ARG A 221 -6.17 -3.95 8.36
C ARG A 221 -7.24 -3.70 7.30
N MET A 222 -6.84 -3.22 6.12
CA MET A 222 -7.76 -2.94 5.01
C MET A 222 -8.40 -4.22 4.49
N VAL A 223 -7.58 -5.26 4.24
CA VAL A 223 -8.04 -6.55 3.74
C VAL A 223 -8.96 -7.23 4.75
N GLN A 224 -8.62 -7.24 6.04
CA GLN A 224 -9.45 -7.79 7.11
C GLN A 224 -10.80 -7.08 7.21
N ALA A 225 -10.81 -5.74 7.19
CA ALA A 225 -12.02 -4.96 7.33
C ALA A 225 -12.99 -5.10 6.14
N SER A 226 -12.47 -5.18 4.92
CA SER A 226 -13.28 -4.95 3.71
C SER A 226 -13.43 -6.16 2.80
N THR A 227 -12.93 -7.34 3.21
CA THR A 227 -13.07 -8.57 2.40
C THR A 227 -13.35 -9.81 3.24
N ARG A 228 -14.05 -10.77 2.64
CA ARG A 228 -14.20 -12.14 3.15
C ARG A 228 -13.14 -13.06 2.53
N PRO A 229 -12.80 -14.20 3.17
CA PRO A 229 -11.97 -15.23 2.52
C PRO A 229 -12.50 -15.60 1.12
N GLY A 230 -11.59 -15.73 0.16
CA GLY A 230 -11.90 -16.04 -1.24
C GLY A 230 -12.30 -14.85 -2.11
N GLU A 231 -12.55 -13.66 -1.54
CA GLU A 231 -12.89 -12.46 -2.32
C GLU A 231 -11.66 -11.83 -2.99
N TRP A 232 -11.90 -11.06 -4.06
CA TRP A 232 -10.88 -10.51 -4.92
C TRP A 232 -10.43 -9.11 -4.49
N CYS A 233 -9.10 -8.96 -4.39
CA CYS A 233 -8.41 -7.69 -4.16
C CYS A 233 -7.67 -7.26 -5.43
N LEU A 234 -7.64 -5.96 -5.71
CA LEU A 234 -6.94 -5.38 -6.85
C LEU A 234 -5.98 -4.28 -6.40
N ASP A 235 -4.74 -4.32 -6.91
CA ASP A 235 -3.80 -3.21 -6.85
C ASP A 235 -3.20 -2.99 -8.24
N PHE A 236 -3.49 -1.83 -8.84
CA PHE A 236 -3.00 -1.50 -10.17
C PHE A 236 -1.86 -0.46 -10.18
N PHE A 237 -1.25 -0.26 -9.03
CA PHE A 237 0.05 0.38 -8.82
C PHE A 237 0.89 -0.47 -7.85
N ALA A 238 0.98 -1.76 -8.13
CA ALA A 238 1.29 -2.79 -7.15
C ALA A 238 2.73 -2.75 -6.59
N GLY A 239 3.68 -2.13 -7.30
CA GLY A 239 5.04 -1.94 -6.82
C GLY A 239 5.70 -3.22 -6.32
N SER A 240 5.82 -3.36 -5.01
CA SER A 240 6.39 -4.56 -4.37
C SER A 240 5.39 -5.68 -4.09
N GLY A 241 4.11 -5.54 -4.49
CA GLY A 241 3.07 -6.54 -4.30
C GLY A 241 2.61 -6.75 -2.86
N THR A 242 2.62 -5.69 -2.04
CA THR A 242 2.22 -5.82 -0.62
C THR A 242 0.79 -6.30 -0.48
N LEU A 243 -0.15 -5.80 -1.30
CA LEU A 243 -1.54 -6.28 -1.26
C LEU A 243 -1.63 -7.76 -1.56
N GLY A 244 -0.98 -8.26 -2.61
CA GLY A 244 -1.00 -9.68 -2.97
C GLY A 244 -0.46 -10.59 -1.89
N ALA A 245 0.67 -10.20 -1.26
CA ALA A 245 1.25 -10.94 -0.15
C ALA A 245 0.30 -11.03 1.06
N VAL A 246 -0.37 -9.93 1.39
CA VAL A 246 -1.35 -9.90 2.50
C VAL A 246 -2.61 -10.69 2.13
N ALA A 247 -3.14 -10.51 0.92
CA ALA A 247 -4.32 -11.22 0.43
C ALA A 247 -4.11 -12.74 0.48
N ALA A 248 -3.00 -13.24 -0.06
CA ALA A 248 -2.65 -14.65 -0.05
C ALA A 248 -2.59 -15.23 1.38
N ARG A 249 -1.88 -14.54 2.32
CA ARG A 249 -1.80 -14.99 3.73
C ARG A 249 -3.14 -15.02 4.45
N LEU A 250 -4.07 -14.18 4.03
CA LEU A 250 -5.42 -14.12 4.61
C LEU A 250 -6.45 -14.96 3.85
N GLY A 251 -6.04 -15.74 2.84
CA GLY A 251 -6.93 -16.56 2.03
C GLY A 251 -7.84 -15.74 1.11
N ARG A 252 -7.42 -14.55 0.70
CA ARG A 252 -8.08 -13.72 -0.31
C ARG A 252 -7.36 -13.88 -1.64
N ARG A 253 -8.09 -13.59 -2.72
CA ARG A 253 -7.57 -13.63 -4.09
C ARG A 253 -7.05 -12.25 -4.50
N TYR A 254 -6.15 -12.20 -5.48
CA TYR A 254 -5.56 -10.92 -5.90
C TYR A 254 -5.30 -10.83 -7.40
N VAL A 255 -5.36 -9.60 -7.90
CA VAL A 255 -4.80 -9.18 -9.18
C VAL A 255 -3.88 -7.99 -8.91
N LEU A 256 -2.64 -8.07 -9.37
CA LEU A 256 -1.63 -7.02 -9.22
C LEU A 256 -1.18 -6.56 -10.59
N ILE A 257 -1.12 -5.24 -10.80
CA ILE A 257 -0.71 -4.65 -12.08
C ILE A 257 0.40 -3.63 -11.81
N ASP A 258 1.46 -3.69 -12.59
CA ASP A 258 2.49 -2.65 -12.62
C ASP A 258 3.07 -2.53 -14.04
N SER A 259 3.45 -1.32 -14.45
CA SER A 259 4.10 -1.07 -15.73
C SER A 259 5.62 -1.27 -15.69
N ASN A 260 6.20 -1.43 -14.49
CA ASN A 260 7.64 -1.59 -14.30
C ASN A 260 8.01 -3.10 -14.23
N PRO A 261 8.77 -3.63 -15.20
CA PRO A 261 9.20 -5.03 -15.18
C PRO A 261 9.94 -5.43 -13.90
N ALA A 262 10.77 -4.54 -13.32
CA ALA A 262 11.49 -4.81 -12.08
C ALA A 262 10.54 -4.93 -10.86
N ALA A 263 9.41 -4.23 -10.87
CA ALA A 263 8.36 -4.41 -9.87
C ALA A 263 7.72 -5.79 -9.98
N VAL A 264 7.42 -6.21 -11.21
CA VAL A 264 6.82 -7.52 -11.49
C VAL A 264 7.73 -8.67 -11.04
N GLU A 265 9.03 -8.60 -11.30
CA GLU A 265 10.01 -9.59 -10.80
C GLU A 265 9.99 -9.67 -9.27
N VAL A 266 10.05 -8.52 -8.60
CA VAL A 266 9.98 -8.45 -7.11
C VAL A 266 8.67 -9.02 -6.57
N MET A 267 7.54 -8.72 -7.22
CA MET A 267 6.23 -9.29 -6.85
C MET A 267 6.22 -10.82 -6.97
N GLN A 268 6.69 -11.36 -8.10
CA GLN A 268 6.71 -12.79 -8.35
C GLN A 268 7.57 -13.54 -7.33
N GLU A 269 8.78 -13.05 -7.03
CA GLU A 269 9.65 -13.62 -6.00
C GLU A 269 9.02 -13.56 -4.60
N ARG A 270 8.36 -12.44 -4.27
CA ARG A 270 7.68 -12.28 -2.98
C ARG A 270 6.52 -13.25 -2.83
N LEU A 271 5.67 -13.33 -3.85
CA LEU A 271 4.47 -14.18 -3.83
C LEU A 271 4.81 -15.66 -3.84
N ALA A 272 5.86 -16.09 -4.56
CA ALA A 272 6.34 -17.47 -4.50
C ALA A 272 6.69 -17.85 -3.05
N ARG A 273 7.45 -17.01 -2.34
CA ARG A 273 7.76 -17.24 -0.91
C ARG A 273 6.52 -17.28 -0.01
N VAL A 274 5.56 -16.41 -0.26
CA VAL A 274 4.31 -16.38 0.51
C VAL A 274 3.50 -17.65 0.27
N HIS A 275 3.41 -18.13 -0.97
CA HIS A 275 2.70 -19.38 -1.30
C HIS A 275 3.35 -20.58 -0.62
N ASP A 276 4.69 -20.64 -0.56
CA ASP A 276 5.40 -21.69 0.18
C ASP A 276 5.10 -21.65 1.69
N GLU A 277 4.95 -20.45 2.26
CA GLU A 277 4.60 -20.24 3.68
C GLU A 277 3.17 -20.68 4.03
N VAL A 278 2.20 -20.47 3.12
CA VAL A 278 0.77 -20.78 3.34
C VAL A 278 0.34 -22.13 2.81
N ALA A 279 1.20 -22.82 2.06
CA ALA A 279 0.93 -24.19 1.61
C ALA A 279 0.78 -25.11 2.83
N PRO A 280 -0.24 -25.99 2.87
CA PRO A 280 -0.33 -26.97 3.94
C PRO A 280 0.94 -27.83 3.93
N LEU A 281 1.55 -28.03 5.12
CA LEU A 281 2.64 -28.99 5.29
C LEU A 281 2.13 -30.37 4.85
N ALA A 282 2.72 -30.89 3.78
CA ALA A 282 2.37 -32.18 3.18
C ALA A 282 2.66 -33.36 4.14
#